data_96f468657c8094b0cd0aa5bb98666e97
#
_entry.id   96f468657c8094b0cd0aa5bb98666e97
#
_cell.length_a   1.000
_cell.length_b   1.000
_cell.length_c   1.000
_cell.angle_alpha   90.00
_cell.angle_beta   90.00
_cell.angle_gamma   90.00
#
_symmetry.space_group_name_H-M   'P 1'
#
loop_
_entity.id
_entity.type
_entity.pdbx_description
1 polymer ?
#
loop_
_entity_poly.entity_id
_entity_poly.type
_entity_poly.pdbx_seq_one_letter_code
_entity_poly.pdbx_strand_id
1 'polypeptide(L)'
;GKYPKEELVLQIVFQTDPAKKDKLSAVVVEQLHKMAKEGPSAEHMQKIKEYMLKKYKDAQKENGYWLNNMDEYLYTGVDNTKDYEKLVNSITAKEVQDFLAKLLKQNNEIQVIMTVPEENK
;
A
#
# COMPACT_ATOMS: atom_id res chain seq x y z
N GLY A 1 2.55 6.94 -8.76
CA GLY A 1 3.19 7.35 -10.02
C GLY A 1 3.79 8.74 -9.93
N LYS A 2 4.84 8.99 -10.69
CA LYS A 2 5.47 10.32 -10.78
C LYS A 2 4.97 11.14 -11.97
N TYR A 3 4.25 10.51 -12.91
CA TYR A 3 3.82 11.16 -14.14
C TYR A 3 2.32 10.92 -14.40
N PRO A 4 1.64 11.94 -14.94
CA PRO A 4 2.07 13.33 -15.21
C PRO A 4 2.18 14.19 -13.96
N LYS A 5 1.71 13.69 -12.83
CA LYS A 5 1.78 14.31 -11.50
C LYS A 5 2.30 13.29 -10.51
N GLU A 6 2.98 13.76 -9.49
CA GLU A 6 3.32 12.93 -8.35
C GLU A 6 2.06 12.63 -7.55
N GLU A 7 1.66 11.36 -7.53
CA GLU A 7 0.49 10.90 -6.81
C GLU A 7 0.75 9.56 -6.11
N LEU A 8 0.09 9.37 -4.99
CA LEU A 8 0.05 8.11 -4.28
C LEU A 8 -1.39 7.66 -4.14
N VAL A 9 -1.64 6.41 -4.50
CA VAL A 9 -2.94 5.76 -4.33
C VAL A 9 -2.79 4.61 -3.35
N LEU A 10 -3.53 4.66 -2.24
CA LEU A 10 -3.73 3.51 -1.36
C LEU A 10 -5.02 2.82 -1.80
N GLN A 11 -4.88 1.61 -2.33
CA GLN A 11 -6.01 0.82 -2.79
C GLN A 11 -6.21 -0.40 -1.89
N ILE A 12 -7.45 -0.57 -1.41
CA ILE A 12 -7.86 -1.74 -0.62
C ILE A 12 -9.00 -2.42 -1.38
N VAL A 13 -8.77 -3.66 -1.77
CA VAL A 13 -9.72 -4.48 -2.53
C VAL A 13 -10.03 -5.75 -1.77
N PHE A 14 -11.28 -6.07 -1.61
CA PHE A 14 -11.72 -7.32 -0.99
C PHE A 14 -13.03 -7.81 -1.59
N GLN A 15 -13.25 -9.11 -1.51
CA GLN A 15 -14.50 -9.75 -1.89
C GLN A 15 -15.29 -10.11 -0.65
N THR A 16 -16.60 -9.92 -0.70
CA THR A 16 -17.49 -10.24 0.41
C THR A 16 -18.87 -10.60 -0.07
N ASP A 17 -19.64 -11.20 0.84
CA ASP A 17 -21.08 -11.39 0.66
C ASP A 17 -21.78 -10.02 0.55
N PRO A 18 -22.70 -9.83 -0.41
CA PRO A 18 -23.46 -8.60 -0.56
C PRO A 18 -24.14 -8.10 0.72
N ALA A 19 -24.61 -9.02 1.57
CA ALA A 19 -25.23 -8.68 2.86
C ALA A 19 -24.26 -8.09 3.89
N LYS A 20 -22.94 -8.27 3.70
CA LYS A 20 -21.90 -7.82 4.64
C LYS A 20 -21.10 -6.63 4.13
N LYS A 21 -21.34 -6.18 2.90
CA LYS A 21 -20.57 -5.14 2.22
C LYS A 21 -20.39 -3.86 3.04
N ASP A 22 -21.50 -3.31 3.55
CA ASP A 22 -21.50 -2.04 4.27
C ASP A 22 -20.76 -2.14 5.60
N LYS A 23 -20.99 -3.26 6.34
CA LYS A 23 -20.31 -3.53 7.59
C LYS A 23 -18.79 -3.66 7.40
N LEU A 24 -18.36 -4.41 6.40
CA LEU A 24 -16.94 -4.61 6.13
C LEU A 24 -16.26 -3.35 5.63
N SER A 25 -16.93 -2.56 4.78
CA SER A 25 -16.43 -1.25 4.36
C SER A 25 -16.21 -0.32 5.55
N ALA A 26 -17.18 -0.26 6.47
CA ALA A 26 -17.03 0.54 7.68
C ALA A 26 -15.86 0.07 8.56
N VAL A 27 -15.67 -1.25 8.71
CA VAL A 27 -14.54 -1.83 9.46
C VAL A 27 -13.20 -1.45 8.81
N VAL A 28 -13.09 -1.49 7.50
CA VAL A 28 -11.85 -1.08 6.79
C VAL A 28 -11.50 0.37 7.08
N VAL A 29 -12.47 1.28 6.96
CA VAL A 29 -12.28 2.71 7.24
C VAL A 29 -11.89 2.93 8.70
N GLU A 30 -12.59 2.27 9.63
CA GLU A 30 -12.27 2.32 11.06
C GLU A 30 -10.84 1.87 11.36
N GLN A 31 -10.40 0.76 10.77
CA GLN A 31 -9.04 0.24 10.95
C GLN A 31 -7.97 1.16 10.37
N LEU A 32 -8.23 1.83 9.24
CA LEU A 32 -7.34 2.85 8.70
C LEU A 32 -7.19 4.04 9.65
N HIS A 33 -8.29 4.56 10.17
CA HIS A 33 -8.25 5.64 11.15
C HIS A 33 -7.57 5.23 12.45
N LYS A 34 -7.80 4.01 12.92
CA LYS A 34 -7.12 3.46 14.09
C LYS A 34 -5.61 3.37 13.87
N MET A 35 -5.17 2.87 12.72
CA MET A 35 -3.75 2.80 12.36
C MET A 35 -3.12 4.20 12.25
N ALA A 36 -3.83 5.17 11.70
CA ALA A 36 -3.37 6.56 11.65
C ALA A 36 -3.22 7.20 13.04
N LYS A 37 -4.04 6.77 14.01
CA LYS A 37 -4.03 7.28 15.37
C LYS A 37 -3.01 6.58 16.27
N GLU A 38 -2.93 5.27 16.20
CA GLU A 38 -2.14 4.42 17.09
C GLU A 38 -0.81 3.96 16.48
N GLY A 39 -0.71 3.98 15.15
CA GLY A 39 0.40 3.42 14.39
C GLY A 39 0.34 1.89 14.26
N PRO A 40 1.18 1.31 13.41
CA PRO A 40 1.34 -0.14 13.30
C PRO A 40 2.08 -0.69 14.52
N SER A 41 1.73 -1.91 14.95
CA SER A 41 2.44 -2.58 16.03
C SER A 41 3.88 -2.95 15.61
N ALA A 42 4.76 -3.09 16.61
CA ALA A 42 6.15 -3.51 16.37
C ALA A 42 6.22 -4.88 15.66
N GLU A 43 5.32 -5.80 16.03
CA GLU A 43 5.23 -7.11 15.39
C GLU A 43 4.85 -7.01 13.90
N HIS A 44 3.86 -6.17 13.57
CA HIS A 44 3.47 -5.95 12.17
C HIS A 44 4.61 -5.30 11.37
N MET A 45 5.29 -4.31 11.95
CA MET A 45 6.44 -3.67 11.31
C MET A 45 7.56 -4.67 11.02
N GLN A 46 7.86 -5.56 11.97
CA GLN A 46 8.87 -6.59 11.79
C GLN A 46 8.49 -7.56 10.66
N LYS A 47 7.28 -8.09 10.68
CA LYS A 47 6.78 -9.01 9.65
C LYS A 47 6.82 -8.38 8.25
N ILE A 48 6.42 -7.12 8.13
CA ILE A 48 6.44 -6.41 6.84
C ILE A 48 7.87 -6.22 6.34
N LYS A 49 8.80 -5.80 7.21
CA LYS A 49 10.20 -5.64 6.83
C LYS A 49 10.82 -6.96 6.36
N GLU A 50 10.61 -8.04 7.10
CA GLU A 50 11.08 -9.37 6.72
C GLU A 50 10.51 -9.81 5.37
N TYR A 51 9.22 -9.60 5.16
CA TYR A 51 8.56 -9.89 3.89
C TYR A 51 9.15 -9.06 2.73
N MET A 52 9.35 -7.76 2.91
CA MET A 52 9.91 -6.88 1.89
C MET A 52 11.34 -7.29 1.53
N LEU A 53 12.18 -7.58 2.53
CA LEU A 53 13.55 -8.02 2.31
C LEU A 53 13.64 -9.38 1.61
N LYS A 54 12.77 -10.31 1.97
CA LYS A 54 12.65 -11.60 1.30
C LYS A 54 12.24 -11.42 -0.17
N LYS A 55 11.18 -10.65 -0.40
CA LYS A 55 10.69 -10.32 -1.76
C LYS A 55 11.76 -9.67 -2.61
N TYR A 56 12.53 -8.75 -2.04
CA TYR A 56 13.63 -8.09 -2.73
C TYR A 56 14.69 -9.10 -3.20
N LYS A 57 15.13 -10.00 -2.31
CA LYS A 57 16.09 -11.05 -2.65
C LYS A 57 15.60 -12.00 -3.75
N ASP A 58 14.32 -12.34 -3.70
CA ASP A 58 13.74 -13.22 -4.73
C ASP A 58 13.56 -12.48 -6.06
N ALA A 59 13.12 -11.24 -6.04
CA ALA A 59 12.95 -10.42 -7.23
C ALA A 59 14.26 -10.22 -8.02
N GLN A 60 15.39 -10.09 -7.32
CA GLN A 60 16.71 -9.94 -7.98
C GLN A 60 17.12 -11.12 -8.87
N LYS A 61 16.46 -12.27 -8.73
CA LYS A 61 16.68 -13.45 -9.57
C LYS A 61 15.90 -13.39 -10.88
N GLU A 62 14.96 -12.46 -10.99
CA GLU A 62 14.05 -12.33 -12.11
C GLU A 62 14.51 -11.25 -13.09
N ASN A 63 14.56 -11.58 -14.38
CA ASN A 63 14.93 -10.61 -15.41
C ASN A 63 13.99 -9.41 -15.46
N GLY A 64 12.70 -9.63 -15.23
CA GLY A 64 11.69 -8.57 -15.20
C GLY A 64 11.96 -7.51 -14.14
N TYR A 65 12.51 -7.90 -13.00
CA TYR A 65 12.92 -6.96 -11.95
C TYR A 65 13.95 -5.96 -12.47
N TRP A 66 14.99 -6.45 -13.14
CA TRP A 66 16.05 -5.59 -13.66
C TRP A 66 15.59 -4.71 -14.81
N LEU A 67 14.80 -5.28 -15.72
CA LEU A 67 14.22 -4.50 -16.84
C LEU A 67 13.36 -3.34 -16.32
N ASN A 68 12.47 -3.60 -15.37
CA ASN A 68 11.61 -2.56 -14.80
C ASN A 68 12.41 -1.49 -14.05
N ASN A 69 13.46 -1.87 -13.30
CA ASN A 69 14.30 -0.90 -12.60
C ASN A 69 15.16 -0.06 -13.56
N MET A 70 15.63 -0.66 -14.65
CA MET A 70 16.35 0.09 -15.69
C MET A 70 15.43 1.08 -16.41
N ASP A 71 14.22 0.67 -16.76
CA ASP A 71 13.22 1.53 -17.38
C ASP A 71 12.85 2.70 -16.46
N GLU A 72 12.58 2.42 -15.20
CA GLU A 72 12.31 3.45 -14.19
C GLU A 72 13.49 4.42 -14.02
N TYR A 73 14.71 3.90 -13.98
CA TYR A 73 15.91 4.72 -13.89
C TYR A 73 16.10 5.63 -15.12
N LEU A 74 15.90 5.09 -16.32
CA LEU A 74 16.00 5.89 -17.56
C LEU A 74 14.95 6.99 -17.61
N TYR A 75 13.78 6.74 -17.05
CA TYR A 75 12.66 7.66 -17.06
C TYR A 75 12.73 8.73 -15.96
N THR A 76 13.15 8.35 -14.77
CA THR A 76 13.11 9.21 -13.57
C THR A 76 14.47 9.70 -13.11
N GLY A 77 15.56 9.05 -13.52
CA GLY A 77 16.90 9.27 -13.00
C GLY A 77 17.13 8.71 -11.59
N VAL A 78 16.16 7.98 -11.03
CA VAL A 78 16.23 7.44 -9.67
C VAL A 78 16.52 5.95 -9.68
N ASP A 79 17.60 5.54 -9.02
CA ASP A 79 17.95 4.14 -8.82
C ASP A 79 17.23 3.58 -7.57
N ASN A 80 16.14 2.87 -7.79
CA ASN A 80 15.34 2.25 -6.73
C ASN A 80 15.98 0.96 -6.17
N THR A 81 17.06 0.47 -6.75
CA THR A 81 17.77 -0.72 -6.27
C THR A 81 18.83 -0.38 -5.24
N LYS A 82 19.31 0.85 -5.26
CA LYS A 82 20.37 1.31 -4.39
C LYS A 82 19.87 1.45 -2.95
N ASP A 83 20.63 0.91 -2.03
CA ASP A 83 20.38 1.01 -0.58
C ASP A 83 18.99 0.50 -0.12
N TYR A 84 18.30 -0.33 -0.92
CA TYR A 84 16.95 -0.81 -0.62
C TYR A 84 16.84 -1.46 0.77
N GLU A 85 17.75 -2.36 1.11
CA GLU A 85 17.74 -3.04 2.42
C GLU A 85 17.92 -2.05 3.58
N LYS A 86 18.81 -1.08 3.42
CA LYS A 86 19.03 -0.01 4.39
C LYS A 86 17.79 0.85 4.55
N LEU A 87 17.15 1.22 3.45
CA LEU A 87 15.93 2.00 3.46
C LEU A 87 14.80 1.26 4.19
N VAL A 88 14.55 -0.01 3.84
CA VAL A 88 13.50 -0.82 4.49
C VAL A 88 13.74 -0.92 6.00
N ASN A 89 14.98 -1.15 6.42
CA ASN A 89 15.32 -1.26 7.84
C ASN A 89 15.17 0.08 8.59
N SER A 90 15.38 1.21 7.92
CA SER A 90 15.27 2.54 8.53
C SER A 90 13.83 3.01 8.79
N ILE A 91 12.84 2.46 8.07
CA ILE A 91 11.44 2.86 8.22
C ILE A 91 10.94 2.57 9.63
N THR A 92 10.35 3.57 10.27
CA THR A 92 9.79 3.49 11.62
C THR A 92 8.26 3.40 11.62
N ALA A 93 7.69 2.86 12.69
CA ALA A 93 6.24 2.84 12.88
C ALA A 93 5.64 4.25 12.90
N LYS A 94 6.39 5.21 13.45
CA LYS A 94 5.98 6.62 13.51
C LYS A 94 5.87 7.25 12.13
N GLU A 95 6.83 6.99 11.24
CA GLU A 95 6.78 7.49 9.86
C GLU A 95 5.60 6.93 9.09
N VAL A 96 5.29 5.63 9.27
CA VAL A 96 4.11 5.00 8.66
C VAL A 96 2.82 5.62 9.19
N GLN A 97 2.73 5.82 10.51
CA GLN A 97 1.60 6.47 11.16
C GLN A 97 1.37 7.89 10.63
N ASP A 98 2.41 8.72 10.64
CA ASP A 98 2.33 10.13 10.22
C ASP A 98 1.97 10.24 8.73
N PHE A 99 2.51 9.35 7.91
CA PHE A 99 2.18 9.30 6.49
C PHE A 99 0.71 8.96 6.26
N LEU A 100 0.18 7.92 6.93
CA LEU A 100 -1.22 7.55 6.82
C LEU A 100 -2.15 8.64 7.35
N ALA A 101 -1.81 9.26 8.47
CA ALA A 101 -2.57 10.38 9.02
C ALA A 101 -2.63 11.57 8.04
N LYS A 102 -1.51 11.90 7.39
CA LYS A 102 -1.44 12.93 6.36
C LYS A 102 -2.29 12.58 5.13
N LEU A 103 -2.27 11.31 4.71
CA LEU A 103 -3.06 10.83 3.59
C LEU A 103 -4.56 10.95 3.87
N LEU A 104 -5.02 10.45 5.02
CA LEU A 104 -6.44 10.50 5.40
C LEU A 104 -6.94 11.93 5.63
N LYS A 105 -6.08 12.84 6.09
CA LYS A 105 -6.43 14.26 6.29
C LYS A 105 -6.80 14.97 4.98
N GLN A 106 -6.35 14.48 3.83
CA GLN A 106 -6.69 15.05 2.52
C GLN A 106 -8.15 14.81 2.14
N ASN A 107 -8.82 13.85 2.79
CA ASN A 107 -10.23 13.50 2.53
C ASN A 107 -10.54 13.16 1.07
N ASN A 108 -9.59 12.54 0.38
CA ASN A 108 -9.71 12.06 -1.00
C ASN A 108 -10.02 10.56 -1.01
N GLU A 109 -11.19 10.18 -0.51
CA GLU A 109 -11.65 8.79 -0.46
C GLU A 109 -12.65 8.52 -1.57
N ILE A 110 -12.44 7.41 -2.29
CA ILE A 110 -13.37 6.89 -3.28
C ILE A 110 -13.71 5.45 -2.89
N GLN A 111 -14.98 5.18 -2.68
CA GLN A 111 -15.48 3.84 -2.44
C GLN A 111 -16.27 3.35 -3.66
N VAL A 112 -15.86 2.20 -4.19
CA VAL A 112 -16.55 1.55 -5.29
C VAL A 112 -17.05 0.19 -4.84
N ILE A 113 -18.36 -0.05 -4.95
CA ILE A 113 -18.99 -1.32 -4.60
C ILE A 113 -19.63 -1.90 -5.85
N MET A 114 -19.18 -3.08 -6.26
CA MET A 114 -19.79 -3.84 -7.35
C MET A 114 -20.63 -4.97 -6.76
N THR A 115 -21.89 -5.00 -7.15
CA THR A 115 -22.83 -6.06 -6.75
C THR A 115 -23.48 -6.67 -8.01
N VAL A 116 -23.94 -7.91 -7.87
CA VAL A 116 -24.80 -8.51 -8.89
C VAL A 116 -26.12 -7.73 -8.91
N PRO A 117 -26.68 -7.40 -10.09
CA PRO A 117 -28.02 -6.80 -10.17
C PRO A 117 -29.03 -7.68 -9.43
N GLU A 118 -29.93 -7.08 -8.65
CA GLU A 118 -31.08 -7.79 -8.11
C GLU A 118 -31.89 -8.30 -9.30
N GLU A 119 -31.98 -9.63 -9.44
CA GLU A 119 -32.95 -10.21 -10.37
C GLU A 119 -34.33 -9.74 -9.93
N ASN A 120 -34.98 -8.97 -10.79
CA ASN A 120 -36.38 -8.63 -10.61
C ASN A 120 -37.19 -9.93 -10.53
N LYS A 121 -37.55 -10.31 -9.32
CA LYS A 121 -38.53 -11.39 -9.08
C LYS A 121 -39.91 -10.96 -9.48
#